data_477c1cf857ad81e74f690aa327278005
#
_entry.id   477c1cf857ad81e74f690aa327278005
#
_cell.length_a   1.000
_cell.length_b   1.000
_cell.length_c   1.000
_cell.angle_alpha   90.00
_cell.angle_beta   90.00
_cell.angle_gamma   90.00
#
_symmetry.space_group_name_H-M   'P 1'
#
loop_
_entity.id
_entity.type
_entity.pdbx_description
1 polymer ?
#
loop_
_entity_poly.entity_id
_entity_poly.type
_entity_poly.pdbx_seq_one_letter_code
_entity_poly.pdbx_strand_id
1 'polypeptide(L)'
;MIPQRLVMSAFGSYAGREEIDFSQAGPGIFLVPGATGAGKTTVINLLMRFYDIDRGAIYVDGNEIRQVTRDSLRLSYTMVLQETWLFCGTVYENIAYGRIGATREEVIAAAKAARIHSYIETLPDGYNTVLSDDGVNISKGQKQLLTIARAMLSDSPMLILDEATSNVDSRTEILIGEAMNELMKGRTCFVIAHRLSTIQNADRILVIRNGNIEEQGTHDELMRAKGFYASLYNAQFE
;
A
#
# COMPACT_ATOMS: atom_id res chain seq x y z
N MET A 1 5.99 14.50 4.12
CA MET A 1 4.53 14.72 4.31
C MET A 1 3.97 13.51 5.06
N ILE A 2 3.34 13.73 6.21
CA ILE A 2 2.70 12.68 7.00
C ILE A 2 1.23 13.08 7.13
N PRO A 3 0.25 12.23 6.82
CA PRO A 3 -1.14 12.57 7.02
C PRO A 3 -1.37 12.76 8.52
N GLN A 4 -1.82 13.94 8.91
CA GLN A 4 -2.07 14.27 10.32
C GLN A 4 -3.51 13.98 10.71
N ARG A 5 -4.45 14.22 9.79
CA ARG A 5 -5.86 14.12 10.11
C ARG A 5 -6.72 13.84 8.88
N LEU A 6 -7.60 12.88 8.99
CA LEU A 6 -8.65 12.59 8.02
C LEU A 6 -10.00 12.87 8.66
N VAL A 7 -10.73 13.84 8.14
CA VAL A 7 -12.12 14.10 8.54
C VAL A 7 -13.01 13.85 7.35
N MET A 8 -13.85 12.83 7.45
CA MET A 8 -14.86 12.49 6.44
C MET A 8 -16.24 12.75 7.03
N SER A 9 -17.11 13.40 6.30
CA SER A 9 -18.51 13.50 6.68
C SER A 9 -19.42 13.33 5.46
N ALA A 10 -20.45 12.48 5.62
CA ALA A 10 -21.48 12.22 4.63
C ALA A 10 -20.95 11.92 3.21
N PHE A 11 -20.03 10.96 3.09
CA PHE A 11 -19.47 10.55 1.81
C PHE A 11 -20.09 9.22 1.34
N GLY A 12 -20.80 9.22 0.25
CA GLY A 12 -21.44 8.01 -0.29
C GLY A 12 -22.31 7.32 0.76
N SER A 13 -21.89 6.13 1.20
CA SER A 13 -22.51 5.39 2.29
C SER A 13 -22.17 5.93 3.70
N TYR A 14 -21.25 6.88 3.83
CA TYR A 14 -20.86 7.47 5.11
C TYR A 14 -21.91 8.51 5.57
N ALA A 15 -22.72 8.15 6.53
CA ALA A 15 -23.82 9.00 7.03
C ALA A 15 -23.37 9.99 8.12
N GLY A 16 -22.23 9.77 8.76
CA GLY A 16 -21.73 10.51 9.90
C GLY A 16 -20.49 11.36 9.62
N ARG A 17 -20.03 12.08 10.64
CA ARG A 17 -18.72 12.73 10.67
C ARG A 17 -17.71 11.76 11.30
N GLU A 18 -16.79 11.25 10.49
CA GLU A 18 -15.70 10.41 10.95
C GLU A 18 -14.41 11.24 10.97
N GLU A 19 -13.65 11.10 12.04
CA GLU A 19 -12.37 11.78 12.22
C GLU A 19 -11.30 10.76 12.56
N ILE A 20 -10.27 10.67 11.72
CA ILE A 20 -9.09 9.85 11.94
C ILE A 20 -7.92 10.79 12.15
N ASP A 21 -7.38 10.80 13.36
CA ASP A 21 -6.20 11.58 13.72
C ASP A 21 -4.96 10.68 13.60
N PHE A 22 -4.11 10.96 12.64
CA PHE A 22 -2.85 10.27 12.43
C PHE A 22 -1.68 10.97 13.15
N SER A 23 -1.88 12.17 13.73
CA SER A 23 -0.81 12.96 14.32
C SER A 23 -0.17 12.31 15.55
N GLN A 24 -0.92 11.45 16.24
CA GLN A 24 -0.46 10.76 17.44
C GLN A 24 0.24 9.43 17.16
N ALA A 25 0.16 8.91 15.92
CA ALA A 25 0.66 7.59 15.56
C ALA A 25 2.07 7.63 14.93
N GLY A 26 2.58 8.80 14.53
CA GLY A 26 3.86 8.91 13.81
C GLY A 26 3.83 8.17 12.45
N PRO A 27 5.01 7.86 11.87
CA PRO A 27 5.08 6.92 10.76
C PRO A 27 4.61 5.55 11.26
N GLY A 28 3.51 5.03 10.71
CA GLY A 28 2.90 3.80 11.20
C GLY A 28 2.07 3.07 10.16
N ILE A 29 1.63 1.88 10.50
CA ILE A 29 0.82 1.02 9.63
C ILE A 29 -0.65 1.23 10.01
N PHE A 30 -1.43 1.73 9.06
CA PHE A 30 -2.88 1.89 9.14
C PHE A 30 -3.55 0.82 8.30
N LEU A 31 -4.30 -0.02 8.95
CA LEU A 31 -4.91 -1.17 8.32
C LEU A 31 -6.40 -0.93 8.09
N VAL A 32 -6.89 -1.34 6.93
CA VAL A 32 -8.29 -1.21 6.55
C VAL A 32 -8.88 -2.60 6.28
N PRO A 33 -9.19 -3.40 7.34
CA PRO A 33 -9.91 -4.65 7.17
C PRO A 33 -11.41 -4.40 6.92
N GLY A 34 -12.05 -5.37 6.30
CA GLY A 34 -13.50 -5.35 6.05
C GLY A 34 -13.88 -6.35 4.97
N ALA A 35 -15.15 -6.71 4.89
CA ALA A 35 -15.68 -7.57 3.84
C ALA A 35 -15.47 -6.95 2.45
N THR A 36 -15.50 -7.78 1.40
CA THR A 36 -15.46 -7.31 0.02
C THR A 36 -16.62 -6.34 -0.21
N GLY A 37 -16.34 -5.18 -0.79
CA GLY A 37 -17.37 -4.13 -0.99
C GLY A 37 -17.60 -3.19 0.21
N ALA A 38 -16.90 -3.36 1.33
CA ALA A 38 -17.07 -2.52 2.52
C ALA A 38 -16.60 -1.06 2.36
N GLY A 39 -15.99 -0.68 1.23
CA GLY A 39 -15.52 0.69 0.98
C GLY A 39 -14.02 0.91 1.16
N LYS A 40 -13.21 -0.14 1.33
CA LYS A 40 -11.75 -0.05 1.54
C LYS A 40 -11.03 0.71 0.42
N THR A 41 -11.27 0.33 -0.81
CA THR A 41 -10.72 1.00 -2.01
C THR A 41 -11.21 2.45 -2.13
N THR A 42 -12.43 2.74 -1.65
CA THR A 42 -12.97 4.10 -1.65
C THR A 42 -12.13 5.03 -0.77
N VAL A 43 -11.73 4.60 0.43
CA VAL A 43 -10.86 5.41 1.33
C VAL A 43 -9.56 5.76 0.63
N ILE A 44 -8.90 4.78 0.00
CA ILE A 44 -7.65 4.99 -0.75
C ILE A 44 -7.87 5.97 -1.91
N ASN A 45 -8.93 5.78 -2.68
CA ASN A 45 -9.25 6.65 -3.80
C ASN A 45 -9.50 8.10 -3.38
N LEU A 46 -10.05 8.30 -2.18
CA LEU A 46 -10.26 9.61 -1.59
C LEU A 46 -8.95 10.23 -1.10
N LEU A 47 -8.10 9.47 -0.42
CA LEU A 47 -6.78 9.94 0.02
C LEU A 47 -5.94 10.43 -1.16
N MET A 48 -5.99 9.73 -2.29
CA MET A 48 -5.30 10.11 -3.52
C MET A 48 -6.07 11.11 -4.40
N ARG A 49 -7.24 11.52 -3.95
CA ARG A 49 -8.12 12.44 -4.70
C ARG A 49 -8.40 11.97 -6.13
N PHE A 50 -8.66 10.65 -6.32
CA PHE A 50 -9.23 10.16 -7.57
C PHE A 50 -10.68 10.63 -7.75
N TYR A 51 -11.38 10.81 -6.63
CA TYR A 51 -12.69 11.43 -6.54
C TYR A 51 -12.64 12.57 -5.53
N ASP A 52 -13.35 13.66 -5.81
CA ASP A 52 -13.55 14.72 -4.82
C ASP A 52 -14.65 14.29 -3.83
N ILE A 53 -14.53 14.74 -2.59
CA ILE A 53 -15.51 14.48 -1.54
C ILE A 53 -16.71 15.45 -1.66
N ASP A 54 -17.91 14.95 -1.46
CA ASP A 54 -19.13 15.77 -1.49
C ASP A 54 -19.23 16.68 -0.25
N ARG A 55 -18.84 16.15 0.91
CA ARG A 55 -18.91 16.87 2.18
C ARG A 55 -17.72 16.51 3.07
N GLY A 56 -17.39 17.41 4.01
CA GLY A 56 -16.24 17.25 4.90
C GLY A 56 -14.94 17.72 4.29
N ALA A 57 -13.81 17.29 4.86
CA ALA A 57 -12.48 17.63 4.40
C ALA A 57 -11.48 16.50 4.72
N ILE A 58 -10.46 16.37 3.88
CA ILE A 58 -9.32 15.49 4.10
C ILE A 58 -8.09 16.37 4.20
N TYR A 59 -7.28 16.18 5.25
CA TYR A 59 -6.07 16.95 5.48
C TYR A 59 -4.84 16.05 5.42
N VAL A 60 -3.83 16.53 4.70
CA VAL A 60 -2.49 15.94 4.66
C VAL A 60 -1.50 17.01 5.08
N ASP A 61 -0.77 16.80 6.17
CA ASP A 61 0.14 17.79 6.78
C ASP A 61 -0.55 19.14 7.07
N GLY A 62 -1.76 19.10 7.59
CA GLY A 62 -2.54 20.29 7.90
C GLY A 62 -3.14 21.02 6.70
N ASN A 63 -2.83 20.58 5.48
CA ASN A 63 -3.39 21.15 4.25
C ASN A 63 -4.59 20.35 3.78
N GLU A 64 -5.71 21.01 3.49
CA GLU A 64 -6.84 20.35 2.88
C GLU A 64 -6.49 19.90 1.45
N ILE A 65 -6.75 18.62 1.11
CA ILE A 65 -6.35 18.05 -0.18
C ILE A 65 -6.97 18.77 -1.39
N ARG A 66 -8.09 19.46 -1.23
CA ARG A 66 -8.71 20.27 -2.29
C ARG A 66 -7.94 21.57 -2.58
N GLN A 67 -7.11 22.03 -1.63
CA GLN A 67 -6.31 23.27 -1.75
C GLN A 67 -4.94 23.03 -2.37
N VAL A 68 -4.52 21.78 -2.52
CA VAL A 68 -3.28 21.39 -3.20
C VAL A 68 -3.58 20.81 -4.58
N THR A 69 -2.61 20.85 -5.49
CA THR A 69 -2.78 20.23 -6.81
C THR A 69 -2.83 18.70 -6.68
N ARG A 70 -3.56 18.02 -7.57
CA ARG A 70 -3.60 16.55 -7.59
C ARG A 70 -2.22 15.94 -7.79
N ASP A 71 -1.40 16.55 -8.62
CA ASP A 71 -0.05 16.07 -8.91
C ASP A 71 0.84 16.16 -7.66
N SER A 72 0.84 17.29 -6.95
CA SER A 72 1.58 17.46 -5.70
C SER A 72 1.14 16.46 -4.63
N LEU A 73 -0.18 16.25 -4.48
CA LEU A 73 -0.72 15.28 -3.55
C LEU A 73 -0.27 13.86 -3.91
N ARG A 74 -0.38 13.47 -5.19
CA ARG A 74 -0.05 12.11 -5.65
C ARG A 74 1.43 11.80 -5.60
N LEU A 75 2.31 12.79 -5.78
CA LEU A 75 3.75 12.65 -5.58
C LEU A 75 4.12 12.26 -4.13
N SER A 76 3.24 12.54 -3.17
CA SER A 76 3.44 12.16 -1.77
C SER A 76 3.11 10.69 -1.49
N TYR A 77 2.49 9.99 -2.43
CA TYR A 77 2.09 8.58 -2.29
C TYR A 77 2.82 7.68 -3.27
N THR A 78 3.15 6.50 -2.82
CA THR A 78 3.52 5.37 -3.69
C THR A 78 2.52 4.25 -3.47
N MET A 79 2.13 3.58 -4.56
CA MET A 79 1.17 2.47 -4.51
C MET A 79 1.82 1.17 -4.93
N VAL A 80 1.58 0.12 -4.16
CA VAL A 80 1.83 -1.27 -4.57
C VAL A 80 0.48 -1.97 -4.58
N LEU A 81 -0.02 -2.23 -5.79
CA LEU A 81 -1.32 -2.84 -6.01
C LEU A 81 -1.22 -4.36 -6.12
N GLN A 82 -2.31 -5.05 -5.85
CA GLN A 82 -2.46 -6.49 -6.06
C GLN A 82 -2.20 -6.89 -7.51
N GLU A 83 -2.77 -6.14 -8.47
CA GLU A 83 -2.50 -6.31 -9.88
C GLU A 83 -1.22 -5.55 -10.24
N THR A 84 -0.16 -6.31 -10.46
CA THR A 84 1.15 -5.76 -10.81
C THR A 84 1.17 -5.39 -12.29
N TRP A 85 1.41 -4.10 -12.56
CA TRP A 85 1.57 -3.61 -13.92
C TRP A 85 3.04 -3.32 -14.23
N LEU A 86 3.54 -3.93 -15.30
CA LEU A 86 4.84 -3.66 -15.90
C LEU A 86 4.60 -3.23 -17.34
N PHE A 87 5.28 -2.18 -17.78
CA PHE A 87 5.18 -1.75 -19.17
C PHE A 87 6.20 -2.48 -20.04
N CYS A 88 5.94 -2.51 -21.36
CA CYS A 88 6.88 -3.01 -22.34
C CYS A 88 8.15 -2.14 -22.32
N GLY A 89 9.26 -2.72 -21.89
CA GLY A 89 10.54 -2.04 -21.68
C GLY A 89 11.49 -2.94 -20.90
N THR A 90 12.70 -2.46 -20.63
CA THR A 90 13.69 -3.23 -19.86
C THR A 90 13.31 -3.39 -18.39
N VAL A 91 13.88 -4.37 -17.71
CA VAL A 91 13.79 -4.51 -16.25
C VAL A 91 14.29 -3.23 -15.57
N TYR A 92 15.40 -2.67 -16.08
CA TYR A 92 15.95 -1.40 -15.58
C TYR A 92 14.93 -0.27 -15.66
N GLU A 93 14.32 -0.04 -16.83
CA GLU A 93 13.34 1.03 -17.04
C GLU A 93 12.11 0.85 -16.15
N ASN A 94 11.64 -0.39 -16.00
CA ASN A 94 10.52 -0.70 -15.13
C ASN A 94 10.78 -0.36 -13.66
N ILE A 95 11.99 -0.58 -13.15
CA ILE A 95 12.35 -0.18 -11.78
C ILE A 95 12.61 1.33 -11.72
N ALA A 96 13.38 1.89 -12.65
CA ALA A 96 13.74 3.30 -12.72
C ALA A 96 12.53 4.24 -12.85
N TYR A 97 11.39 3.72 -13.33
CA TYR A 97 10.11 4.45 -13.37
C TYR A 97 9.66 4.97 -12.00
N GLY A 98 10.15 4.36 -10.91
CA GLY A 98 9.87 4.83 -9.53
C GLY A 98 10.43 6.21 -9.22
N ARG A 99 11.54 6.62 -9.89
CA ARG A 99 12.13 7.95 -9.75
C ARG A 99 12.85 8.34 -11.04
N ILE A 100 12.36 9.40 -11.68
CA ILE A 100 12.98 9.94 -12.90
C ILE A 100 14.41 10.40 -12.59
N GLY A 101 15.37 9.98 -13.39
CA GLY A 101 16.78 10.32 -13.22
C GLY A 101 17.55 9.45 -12.19
N ALA A 102 16.96 8.36 -11.72
CA ALA A 102 17.64 7.40 -10.86
C ALA A 102 18.89 6.83 -11.55
N THR A 103 19.99 6.71 -10.83
CA THR A 103 21.23 6.11 -11.35
C THR A 103 21.10 4.58 -11.41
N ARG A 104 22.01 3.95 -12.15
CA ARG A 104 22.04 2.47 -12.24
C ARG A 104 22.30 1.83 -10.89
N GLU A 105 23.17 2.44 -10.08
CA GLU A 105 23.52 1.99 -8.73
C GLU A 105 22.29 2.03 -7.80
N GLU A 106 21.49 3.07 -7.88
CA GLU A 106 20.25 3.22 -7.10
C GLU A 106 19.20 2.18 -7.50
N VAL A 107 19.05 1.93 -8.79
CA VAL A 107 18.17 0.88 -9.32
C VAL A 107 18.60 -0.49 -8.82
N ILE A 108 19.89 -0.80 -8.86
CA ILE A 108 20.45 -2.06 -8.33
C ILE A 108 20.24 -2.16 -6.83
N ALA A 109 20.46 -1.08 -6.07
CA ALA A 109 20.22 -1.05 -4.62
C ALA A 109 18.75 -1.32 -4.29
N ALA A 110 17.83 -0.70 -5.00
CA ALA A 110 16.38 -0.94 -4.86
C ALA A 110 16.01 -2.41 -5.17
N ALA A 111 16.57 -2.98 -6.23
CA ALA A 111 16.35 -4.38 -6.58
C ALA A 111 16.89 -5.36 -5.53
N LYS A 112 18.04 -5.05 -4.91
CA LYS A 112 18.61 -5.82 -3.79
C LYS A 112 17.72 -5.75 -2.56
N ALA A 113 17.27 -4.56 -2.18
CA ALA A 113 16.35 -4.37 -1.06
C ALA A 113 15.02 -5.10 -1.28
N ALA A 114 14.51 -5.08 -2.51
CA ALA A 114 13.31 -5.83 -2.91
C ALA A 114 13.52 -7.34 -3.14
N ARG A 115 14.70 -7.90 -2.85
CA ARG A 115 15.03 -9.33 -2.98
C ARG A 115 14.90 -9.89 -4.40
N ILE A 116 14.91 -9.05 -5.45
CA ILE A 116 14.75 -9.48 -6.85
C ILE A 116 16.06 -9.47 -7.63
N HIS A 117 17.11 -8.84 -7.13
CA HIS A 117 18.42 -8.67 -7.82
C HIS A 117 18.98 -10.00 -8.34
N SER A 118 19.10 -11.02 -7.49
CA SER A 118 19.66 -12.32 -7.90
C SER A 118 18.88 -13.00 -9.01
N TYR A 119 17.54 -12.82 -9.04
CA TYR A 119 16.72 -13.31 -10.15
C TYR A 119 17.03 -12.53 -11.43
N ILE A 120 17.14 -11.19 -11.36
CA ILE A 120 17.47 -10.36 -12.52
C ILE A 120 18.81 -10.80 -13.15
N GLU A 121 19.80 -11.16 -12.34
CA GLU A 121 21.10 -11.64 -12.82
C GLU A 121 21.02 -13.00 -13.54
N THR A 122 19.95 -13.78 -13.35
CA THR A 122 19.73 -15.04 -14.09
C THR A 122 19.09 -14.81 -15.47
N LEU A 123 18.59 -13.61 -15.74
CA LEU A 123 17.98 -13.29 -17.03
C LEU A 123 19.07 -13.13 -18.11
N PRO A 124 18.78 -13.45 -19.39
CA PRO A 124 19.78 -13.44 -20.47
C PRO A 124 20.55 -12.14 -20.59
N ASP A 125 19.86 -10.99 -20.46
CA ASP A 125 20.46 -9.65 -20.55
C ASP A 125 20.41 -8.90 -19.20
N GLY A 126 20.17 -9.61 -18.10
CA GLY A 126 20.07 -9.05 -16.75
C GLY A 126 19.09 -7.89 -16.68
N TYR A 127 19.53 -6.74 -16.21
CA TYR A 127 18.71 -5.51 -16.14
C TYR A 127 18.26 -4.96 -17.50
N ASN A 128 18.93 -5.34 -18.59
CA ASN A 128 18.56 -4.90 -19.94
C ASN A 128 17.58 -5.86 -20.62
N THR A 129 17.19 -6.94 -19.94
CA THR A 129 16.18 -7.87 -20.46
C THR A 129 14.86 -7.12 -20.68
N VAL A 130 14.32 -7.22 -21.89
CA VAL A 130 13.05 -6.56 -22.27
C VAL A 130 11.88 -7.41 -21.79
N LEU A 131 10.99 -6.76 -21.06
CA LEU A 131 9.71 -7.31 -20.61
C LEU A 131 8.65 -6.94 -21.65
N SER A 132 8.04 -7.94 -22.26
CA SER A 132 6.95 -7.78 -23.23
C SER A 132 5.92 -8.87 -23.01
N ASP A 133 4.72 -8.71 -23.56
CA ASP A 133 3.65 -9.71 -23.46
C ASP A 133 4.07 -11.04 -24.12
N ASP A 134 4.90 -10.99 -25.15
CA ASP A 134 5.44 -12.15 -25.89
C ASP A 134 6.87 -12.53 -25.44
N GLY A 135 7.44 -11.85 -24.43
CA GLY A 135 8.83 -11.98 -24.00
C GLY A 135 9.05 -12.94 -22.84
N VAL A 136 10.01 -12.58 -21.98
CA VAL A 136 10.40 -13.41 -20.83
C VAL A 136 9.21 -13.65 -19.90
N ASN A 137 8.92 -14.92 -19.66
CA ASN A 137 7.80 -15.32 -18.82
C ASN A 137 8.17 -15.12 -17.35
N ILE A 138 7.80 -13.96 -16.78
CA ILE A 138 8.04 -13.61 -15.38
C ILE A 138 6.85 -14.06 -14.55
N SER A 139 7.12 -14.80 -13.46
CA SER A 139 6.07 -15.23 -12.54
C SER A 139 5.37 -14.04 -11.88
N LYS A 140 4.14 -14.26 -11.40
CA LYS A 140 3.36 -13.22 -10.68
C LYS A 140 4.13 -12.65 -9.48
N GLY A 141 4.80 -13.51 -8.71
CA GLY A 141 5.62 -13.08 -7.57
C GLY A 141 6.83 -12.25 -7.97
N GLN A 142 7.52 -12.61 -9.04
CA GLN A 142 8.63 -11.82 -9.58
C GLN A 142 8.16 -10.45 -10.08
N LYS A 143 7.01 -10.36 -10.76
CA LYS A 143 6.39 -9.08 -11.14
C LYS A 143 6.12 -8.22 -9.91
N GLN A 144 5.63 -8.82 -8.83
CA GLN A 144 5.36 -8.11 -7.58
C GLN A 144 6.65 -7.58 -6.95
N LEU A 145 7.72 -8.37 -6.89
CA LEU A 145 9.03 -7.92 -6.38
C LEU A 145 9.62 -6.79 -7.23
N LEU A 146 9.45 -6.80 -8.56
CA LEU A 146 9.84 -5.68 -9.43
C LEU A 146 9.03 -4.41 -9.12
N THR A 147 7.74 -4.54 -8.86
CA THR A 147 6.89 -3.40 -8.47
C THR A 147 7.28 -2.86 -7.10
N ILE A 148 7.67 -3.73 -6.15
CA ILE A 148 8.22 -3.32 -4.86
C ILE A 148 9.56 -2.58 -5.04
N ALA A 149 10.45 -3.06 -5.91
CA ALA A 149 11.72 -2.37 -6.21
C ALA A 149 11.46 -0.97 -6.80
N ARG A 150 10.49 -0.83 -7.69
CA ARG A 150 10.02 0.47 -8.19
C ARG A 150 9.55 1.38 -7.04
N ALA A 151 8.77 0.86 -6.11
CA ALA A 151 8.28 1.60 -4.95
C ALA A 151 9.39 1.98 -3.96
N MET A 152 10.42 1.14 -3.79
CA MET A 152 11.61 1.44 -2.98
C MET A 152 12.43 2.60 -3.53
N LEU A 153 12.46 2.74 -4.86
CA LEU A 153 13.17 3.83 -5.51
C LEU A 153 12.45 5.18 -5.38
N SER A 154 11.14 5.14 -5.11
CA SER A 154 10.35 6.35 -4.85
C SER A 154 10.65 6.90 -3.46
N ASP A 155 10.85 8.23 -3.36
CA ASP A 155 11.09 8.94 -2.09
C ASP A 155 9.78 9.36 -1.38
N SER A 156 8.63 8.78 -1.77
CA SER A 156 7.34 9.14 -1.21
C SER A 156 7.23 8.74 0.26
N PRO A 157 6.81 9.65 1.15
CA PRO A 157 6.69 9.39 2.58
C PRO A 157 5.48 8.52 2.94
N MET A 158 4.53 8.38 2.03
CA MET A 158 3.30 7.62 2.24
C MET A 158 3.20 6.45 1.26
N LEU A 159 2.79 5.30 1.76
CA LEU A 159 2.58 4.09 0.98
C LEU A 159 1.11 3.65 1.03
N ILE A 160 0.62 3.19 -0.10
CA ILE A 160 -0.65 2.48 -0.21
C ILE A 160 -0.33 1.07 -0.68
N LEU A 161 -0.67 0.10 0.14
CA LEU A 161 -0.37 -1.30 -0.12
C LEU A 161 -1.66 -2.10 -0.19
N ASP A 162 -1.91 -2.74 -1.33
CA ASP A 162 -2.99 -3.71 -1.49
C ASP A 162 -2.37 -5.11 -1.44
N GLU A 163 -2.52 -5.77 -0.28
CA GLU A 163 -1.79 -6.99 0.07
C GLU A 163 -2.53 -8.26 -0.39
N ALA A 164 -2.62 -8.50 -1.68
CA ALA A 164 -3.12 -9.77 -2.16
C ALA A 164 -2.02 -10.59 -2.86
N THR A 165 -1.58 -11.65 -2.19
CA THR A 165 -0.57 -12.60 -2.69
C THR A 165 -1.17 -13.91 -3.16
N SER A 166 -2.41 -13.90 -3.67
CA SER A 166 -3.04 -15.11 -4.19
C SER A 166 -2.23 -15.69 -5.37
N ASN A 167 -1.95 -17.00 -5.31
CA ASN A 167 -1.25 -17.76 -6.36
C ASN A 167 0.25 -17.46 -6.54
N VAL A 168 0.98 -17.25 -5.45
CA VAL A 168 2.45 -17.17 -5.43
C VAL A 168 2.98 -18.38 -4.66
N ASP A 169 4.11 -18.94 -5.09
CA ASP A 169 4.75 -20.03 -4.34
C ASP A 169 5.26 -19.55 -2.98
N SER A 170 5.33 -20.46 -1.99
CA SER A 170 5.65 -20.13 -0.61
C SER A 170 7.03 -19.47 -0.43
N ARG A 171 8.02 -19.83 -1.26
CA ARG A 171 9.36 -19.23 -1.19
C ARG A 171 9.34 -17.77 -1.64
N THR A 172 8.69 -17.49 -2.76
CA THR A 172 8.54 -16.13 -3.27
C THR A 172 7.65 -15.29 -2.35
N GLU A 173 6.65 -15.91 -1.71
CA GLU A 173 5.82 -15.23 -0.71
C GLU A 173 6.63 -14.71 0.49
N ILE A 174 7.60 -15.49 0.98
CA ILE A 174 8.51 -15.04 2.05
C ILE A 174 9.33 -13.84 1.59
N LEU A 175 9.89 -13.89 0.37
CA LEU A 175 10.68 -12.77 -0.18
C LEU A 175 9.84 -11.51 -0.34
N ILE A 176 8.59 -11.63 -0.79
CA ILE A 176 7.64 -10.51 -0.87
C ILE A 176 7.40 -9.92 0.53
N GLY A 177 7.17 -10.76 1.54
CA GLY A 177 6.98 -10.32 2.92
C GLY A 177 8.18 -9.53 3.46
N GLU A 178 9.40 -10.05 3.25
CA GLU A 178 10.65 -9.35 3.64
C GLU A 178 10.79 -8.01 2.91
N ALA A 179 10.57 -7.99 1.60
CA ALA A 179 10.66 -6.79 0.79
C ALA A 179 9.61 -5.74 1.19
N MET A 180 8.38 -6.16 1.49
CA MET A 180 7.32 -5.27 1.98
C MET A 180 7.67 -4.68 3.34
N ASN A 181 8.18 -5.49 4.28
CA ASN A 181 8.62 -5.00 5.59
C ASN A 181 9.74 -3.96 5.45
N GLU A 182 10.69 -4.17 4.54
CA GLU A 182 11.75 -3.20 4.26
C GLU A 182 11.19 -1.90 3.66
N LEU A 183 10.25 -2.01 2.71
CA LEU A 183 9.60 -0.88 2.06
C LEU A 183 8.82 0.00 3.05
N MET A 184 8.19 -0.60 4.06
CA MET A 184 7.37 0.10 5.05
C MET A 184 8.18 0.89 6.09
N LYS A 185 9.46 0.58 6.28
CA LYS A 185 10.29 1.25 7.30
C LYS A 185 10.33 2.76 7.14
N GLY A 186 10.01 3.49 8.20
CA GLY A 186 10.08 4.95 8.25
C GLY A 186 9.03 5.69 7.42
N ARG A 187 8.02 4.99 6.91
CA ARG A 187 6.94 5.55 6.08
C ARG A 187 5.59 5.38 6.75
N THR A 188 4.65 6.23 6.41
CA THR A 188 3.24 6.03 6.77
C THR A 188 2.58 5.13 5.75
N CYS A 189 2.05 4.00 6.20
CA CYS A 189 1.54 2.96 5.31
C CYS A 189 0.04 2.75 5.51
N PHE A 190 -0.73 2.86 4.43
CA PHE A 190 -2.13 2.44 4.38
C PHE A 190 -2.18 1.06 3.75
N VAL A 191 -2.57 0.05 4.52
CA VAL A 191 -2.54 -1.34 4.06
C VAL A 191 -3.94 -1.91 4.00
N ILE A 192 -4.34 -2.42 2.84
CA ILE A 192 -5.49 -3.31 2.73
C ILE A 192 -4.97 -4.72 3.01
N ALA A 193 -5.03 -5.14 4.27
CA ALA A 193 -4.39 -6.39 4.66
C ALA A 193 -5.30 -7.60 4.49
N HIS A 194 -4.65 -8.66 4.06
CA HIS A 194 -5.20 -10.01 3.99
C HIS A 194 -4.36 -11.02 4.78
N ARG A 195 -3.25 -10.57 5.40
CA ARG A 195 -2.35 -11.41 6.20
C ARG A 195 -2.50 -11.13 7.68
N LEU A 196 -2.54 -12.21 8.47
CA LEU A 196 -2.64 -12.17 9.92
C LEU A 196 -1.52 -11.34 10.57
N SER A 197 -0.27 -11.56 10.14
CA SER A 197 0.89 -10.85 10.69
C SER A 197 0.83 -9.34 10.47
N THR A 198 0.37 -8.90 9.32
CA THR A 198 0.20 -7.48 9.01
C THR A 198 -0.89 -6.86 9.89
N ILE A 199 -1.99 -7.61 10.13
CA ILE A 199 -3.09 -7.16 10.98
C ILE A 199 -2.64 -7.01 12.43
N GLN A 200 -1.92 -8.00 12.97
CA GLN A 200 -1.48 -7.99 14.36
C GLN A 200 -0.47 -6.89 14.67
N ASN A 201 0.40 -6.55 13.72
CA ASN A 201 1.48 -5.57 13.89
C ASN A 201 1.10 -4.16 13.44
N ALA A 202 -0.16 -3.91 13.08
CA ALA A 202 -0.60 -2.57 12.69
C ALA A 202 -0.69 -1.64 13.91
N ASP A 203 -0.17 -0.42 13.76
CA ASP A 203 -0.26 0.62 14.80
C ASP A 203 -1.71 1.07 15.01
N ARG A 204 -2.52 1.06 13.95
CA ARG A 204 -3.94 1.33 14.03
C ARG A 204 -4.72 0.56 12.97
N ILE A 205 -5.82 -0.02 13.39
CA ILE A 205 -6.77 -0.76 12.56
C ILE A 205 -8.04 0.08 12.43
N LEU A 206 -8.51 0.29 11.20
CA LEU A 206 -9.75 0.97 10.89
C LEU A 206 -10.72 -0.04 10.30
N VAL A 207 -11.69 -0.49 11.06
CA VAL A 207 -12.66 -1.51 10.62
C VAL A 207 -13.79 -0.83 9.87
N ILE A 208 -13.87 -1.10 8.56
CA ILE A 208 -14.88 -0.51 7.70
C ILE A 208 -16.02 -1.51 7.46
N ARG A 209 -17.24 -1.07 7.71
CA ARG A 209 -18.46 -1.81 7.43
C ARG A 209 -19.54 -0.89 6.87
N ASN A 210 -20.14 -1.29 5.74
CA ASN A 210 -21.19 -0.51 5.07
C ASN A 210 -20.79 0.95 4.81
N GLY A 211 -19.51 1.18 4.50
CA GLY A 211 -19.00 2.52 4.25
C GLY A 211 -18.70 3.37 5.48
N ASN A 212 -18.88 2.87 6.70
CA ASN A 212 -18.59 3.59 7.94
C ASN A 212 -17.40 2.93 8.67
N ILE A 213 -16.66 3.72 9.46
CA ILE A 213 -15.68 3.19 10.41
C ILE A 213 -16.47 2.73 11.64
N GLU A 214 -16.60 1.42 11.81
CA GLU A 214 -17.37 0.83 12.92
C GLU A 214 -16.53 0.73 14.17
N GLU A 215 -15.24 0.39 14.01
CA GLU A 215 -14.28 0.24 15.11
C GLU A 215 -12.91 0.76 14.67
N GLN A 216 -12.13 1.26 15.64
CA GLN A 216 -10.75 1.64 15.42
C GLN A 216 -9.91 1.41 16.69
N GLY A 217 -8.67 0.97 16.52
CA GLY A 217 -7.75 0.69 17.62
C GLY A 217 -6.60 -0.20 17.21
N THR A 218 -5.80 -0.64 18.15
CA THR A 218 -4.79 -1.69 17.97
C THR A 218 -5.45 -3.06 17.94
N HIS A 219 -4.72 -4.08 17.49
CA HIS A 219 -5.21 -5.47 17.50
C HIS A 219 -5.71 -5.88 18.89
N ASP A 220 -4.90 -5.65 19.93
CA ASP A 220 -5.21 -6.07 21.30
C ASP A 220 -6.43 -5.34 21.89
N GLU A 221 -6.60 -4.06 21.54
CA GLU A 221 -7.76 -3.27 21.99
C GLU A 221 -9.05 -3.81 21.35
N LEU A 222 -9.03 -4.06 20.05
CA LEU A 222 -10.19 -4.54 19.32
C LEU A 222 -10.56 -6.00 19.67
N MET A 223 -9.57 -6.85 19.92
CA MET A 223 -9.81 -8.21 20.40
C MET A 223 -10.44 -8.21 21.81
N ARG A 224 -9.96 -7.33 22.71
CA ARG A 224 -10.54 -7.17 24.06
C ARG A 224 -11.96 -6.63 24.04
N ALA A 225 -12.26 -5.74 23.08
CA ALA A 225 -13.61 -5.20 22.91
C ALA A 225 -14.63 -6.27 22.47
N LYS A 226 -14.18 -7.39 21.90
CA LYS A 226 -15.03 -8.50 21.41
C LYS A 226 -16.12 -8.05 20.44
N GLY A 227 -15.83 -7.03 19.65
CA GLY A 227 -16.74 -6.44 18.68
C GLY A 227 -16.72 -7.14 17.32
N PHE A 228 -17.07 -6.41 16.27
CA PHE A 228 -17.11 -6.92 14.90
C PHE A 228 -15.73 -7.37 14.42
N TYR A 229 -14.67 -6.61 14.78
CA TYR A 229 -13.29 -6.99 14.44
C TYR A 229 -12.92 -8.37 15.00
N ALA A 230 -13.15 -8.61 16.29
CA ALA A 230 -12.84 -9.90 16.92
C ALA A 230 -13.62 -11.04 16.26
N SER A 231 -14.90 -10.83 15.92
CA SER A 231 -15.70 -11.83 15.21
C SER A 231 -15.15 -12.13 13.81
N LEU A 232 -14.73 -11.08 13.06
CA LEU A 232 -14.15 -11.22 11.73
C LEU A 232 -12.80 -11.94 11.78
N TYR A 233 -11.99 -11.58 12.77
CA TYR A 233 -10.67 -12.15 12.98
C TYR A 233 -10.76 -13.66 13.25
N ASN A 234 -11.58 -14.06 14.23
CA ASN A 234 -11.75 -15.47 14.58
C ASN A 234 -12.35 -16.29 13.41
N ALA A 235 -13.30 -15.72 12.67
CA ALA A 235 -13.89 -16.41 11.51
C ALA A 235 -12.93 -16.59 10.33
N GLN A 236 -11.87 -15.80 10.24
CA GLN A 236 -10.92 -15.84 9.12
C GLN A 236 -9.64 -16.61 9.45
N PHE A 237 -9.24 -16.69 10.72
CA PHE A 237 -7.92 -17.15 11.16
C PHE A 237 -7.94 -18.21 12.29
N GLU A 238 -9.10 -18.56 12.82
CA GLU A 238 -9.36 -19.72 13.68
C GLU A 238 -10.12 -20.82 12.91
#